data_0ac8532915ece365ee80e3af98fdebcd
#
_entry.id   0ac8532915ece365ee80e3af98fdebcd
#
_cell.length_a   1.000
_cell.length_b   1.000
_cell.length_c   1.000
_cell.angle_alpha   90.00
_cell.angle_beta   90.00
_cell.angle_gamma   90.00
#
_symmetry.space_group_name_H-M   'P 1'
#
loop_
_entity.id
_entity.type
_entity.pdbx_description
1 polymer ?
#
loop_
_entity_poly.entity_id
_entity_poly.type
_entity_poly.pdbx_seq_one_letter_code
_entity_poly.pdbx_strand_id
1 'polypeptide(L)'
;MSFEAYQGETLGIVGHNGSGKSTLLQVICGVLQATQGQVAVEGRIAALLELGSGFNPEFTGRENIFFNARLLGLSHQETKQRLDTIVDFADIGPFLDRQVKTYSSGMMLRLAFAVAINIEPQILIIDEALSVGDAAFQRKCQSKLKQLKAQGVTLLFVSHAAGQVIELCDRAILLDKGELLMTGTPKEVVHSYHKLLHMSDESEREAFRAQIINGQQQSAVQAVRSTPSAQQSQTHWTSDLIPKSTVWYAKQGAEIINPRIENSQGQVVNVLVAGETYSYCFSVQAERDVFEVGFGMMIKTINGVEIGGATSTKNHEKRIDYLKASYHVDVCFTFKCSLQKGTYFLNCGCSGIIDGQRQFLHRGVDVAMFSVIEDNQDATGIVDMGISLQSKHHAKAH
;
A
#
# COMPACT_ATOMS: atom_id res chain seq x y z
N MET A 1 5.33 -8.99 -23.75
CA MET A 1 4.53 -8.84 -22.52
C MET A 1 3.16 -9.43 -22.76
N SER A 2 2.66 -10.32 -21.86
CA SER A 2 1.30 -10.88 -21.94
C SER A 2 0.71 -10.95 -20.53
N PHE A 3 -0.49 -10.45 -20.33
CA PHE A 3 -1.24 -10.56 -19.08
C PHE A 3 -2.74 -10.41 -19.37
N GLU A 4 -3.55 -10.80 -18.40
CA GLU A 4 -5.00 -10.70 -18.44
C GLU A 4 -5.50 -9.98 -17.19
N ALA A 5 -6.54 -9.18 -17.33
CA ALA A 5 -7.31 -8.61 -16.22
C ALA A 5 -8.72 -9.21 -16.28
N TYR A 6 -9.21 -9.68 -15.13
CA TYR A 6 -10.50 -10.36 -15.06
C TYR A 6 -11.61 -9.36 -14.69
N GLN A 7 -12.83 -9.67 -15.11
CA GLN A 7 -13.99 -8.84 -14.83
C GLN A 7 -14.18 -8.69 -13.29
N GLY A 8 -14.34 -7.45 -12.84
CA GLY A 8 -14.49 -7.11 -11.43
C GLY A 8 -13.20 -7.14 -10.62
N GLU A 9 -12.05 -7.47 -11.23
CA GLU A 9 -10.74 -7.46 -10.59
C GLU A 9 -10.18 -6.03 -10.49
N THR A 10 -9.47 -5.74 -9.42
CA THR A 10 -8.56 -4.60 -9.34
C THR A 10 -7.14 -5.06 -9.55
N LEU A 11 -6.58 -4.78 -10.73
CA LEU A 11 -5.21 -5.11 -11.11
C LEU A 11 -4.29 -3.92 -10.89
N GLY A 12 -3.31 -4.07 -10.00
CA GLY A 12 -2.26 -3.09 -9.75
C GLY A 12 -1.14 -3.18 -10.79
N ILE A 13 -0.67 -2.04 -11.29
CA ILE A 13 0.50 -1.95 -12.18
C ILE A 13 1.58 -1.16 -11.47
N VAL A 14 2.67 -1.82 -11.14
CA VAL A 14 3.79 -1.28 -10.37
C VAL A 14 5.05 -1.25 -11.22
N GLY A 15 5.89 -0.24 -11.04
CA GLY A 15 7.17 -0.11 -11.74
C GLY A 15 7.73 1.31 -11.59
N HIS A 16 9.05 1.47 -11.75
CA HIS A 16 9.70 2.78 -11.67
C HIS A 16 9.29 3.74 -12.82
N ASN A 17 9.66 5.02 -12.72
CA ASN A 17 9.45 5.96 -13.80
C ASN A 17 10.23 5.53 -15.06
N GLY A 18 9.54 5.53 -16.20
CA GLY A 18 10.12 5.02 -17.46
C GLY A 18 10.03 3.49 -17.64
N SER A 19 9.39 2.75 -16.73
CA SER A 19 9.20 1.29 -16.90
C SER A 19 8.18 0.89 -17.99
N GLY A 20 7.47 1.88 -18.57
CA GLY A 20 6.51 1.65 -19.65
C GLY A 20 5.04 1.64 -19.21
N LYS A 21 4.70 1.95 -17.95
CA LYS A 21 3.31 1.94 -17.44
C LYS A 21 2.36 2.80 -18.26
N SER A 22 2.67 4.08 -18.45
CA SER A 22 1.81 5.02 -19.20
C SER A 22 1.67 4.61 -20.67
N THR A 23 2.75 4.11 -21.30
CA THR A 23 2.68 3.56 -22.65
C THR A 23 1.76 2.35 -22.73
N LEU A 24 1.86 1.43 -21.78
CA LEU A 24 0.96 0.27 -21.68
C LEU A 24 -0.50 0.71 -21.54
N LEU A 25 -0.79 1.68 -20.67
CA LEU A 25 -2.14 2.19 -20.50
C LEU A 25 -2.68 2.87 -21.75
N GLN A 26 -1.86 3.66 -22.45
CA GLN A 26 -2.25 4.27 -23.74
C GLN A 26 -2.56 3.22 -24.81
N VAL A 27 -1.82 2.12 -24.83
CA VAL A 27 -2.09 0.99 -25.74
C VAL A 27 -3.41 0.28 -25.37
N ILE A 28 -3.69 0.06 -24.10
CA ILE A 28 -4.95 -0.54 -23.61
C ILE A 28 -6.14 0.38 -23.92
N CYS A 29 -5.98 1.70 -23.80
CA CYS A 29 -7.02 2.69 -24.15
C CYS A 29 -7.21 2.88 -25.66
N GLY A 30 -6.38 2.27 -26.51
CA GLY A 30 -6.43 2.44 -27.96
C GLY A 30 -5.91 3.80 -28.46
N VAL A 31 -5.25 4.60 -27.60
CA VAL A 31 -4.61 5.87 -27.95
C VAL A 31 -3.32 5.62 -28.75
N LEU A 32 -2.59 4.56 -28.40
CA LEU A 32 -1.41 4.06 -29.11
C LEU A 32 -1.68 2.68 -29.69
N GLN A 33 -1.21 2.45 -30.92
CA GLN A 33 -1.24 1.12 -31.53
C GLN A 33 -0.04 0.29 -31.04
N ALA A 34 -0.29 -0.96 -30.68
CA ALA A 34 0.78 -1.91 -30.37
C ALA A 34 1.61 -2.18 -31.62
N THR A 35 2.94 -2.10 -31.51
CA THR A 35 3.85 -2.44 -32.62
C THR A 35 3.81 -3.93 -32.94
N GLN A 36 3.61 -4.76 -31.92
CA GLN A 36 3.47 -6.22 -32.04
C GLN A 36 2.49 -6.72 -30.98
N GLY A 37 1.82 -7.83 -31.25
CA GLY A 37 0.84 -8.42 -30.36
C GLY A 37 -0.59 -7.92 -30.61
N GLN A 38 -1.50 -8.25 -29.69
CA GLN A 38 -2.90 -7.90 -29.75
C GLN A 38 -3.39 -7.44 -28.38
N VAL A 39 -4.29 -6.47 -28.37
CA VAL A 39 -5.02 -6.05 -27.18
C VAL A 39 -6.50 -6.30 -27.43
N ALA A 40 -7.11 -7.11 -26.59
CA ALA A 40 -8.55 -7.34 -26.60
C ALA A 40 -9.16 -6.69 -25.35
N VAL A 41 -10.15 -5.86 -25.51
CA VAL A 41 -10.87 -5.20 -24.41
C VAL A 41 -12.36 -5.38 -24.62
N GLU A 42 -13.02 -5.94 -23.62
CA GLU A 42 -14.46 -6.13 -23.60
C GLU A 42 -15.10 -5.17 -22.61
N GLY A 43 -15.79 -4.15 -23.11
CA GLY A 43 -16.48 -3.17 -22.29
C GLY A 43 -16.03 -1.73 -22.49
N ARG A 44 -16.75 -0.82 -21.82
CA ARG A 44 -16.48 0.62 -21.88
C ARG A 44 -15.37 1.00 -20.93
N ILE A 45 -14.30 1.58 -21.47
CA ILE A 45 -13.17 2.10 -20.70
C ILE A 45 -13.43 3.57 -20.34
N ALA A 46 -13.23 3.92 -19.07
CA ALA A 46 -12.95 5.28 -18.63
C ALA A 46 -11.49 5.35 -18.15
N ALA A 47 -10.71 6.28 -18.68
CA ALA A 47 -9.31 6.41 -18.34
C ALA A 47 -9.04 7.79 -17.68
N LEU A 48 -8.38 7.76 -16.53
CA LEU A 48 -7.92 8.94 -15.80
C LEU A 48 -6.42 9.17 -16.06
N LEU A 49 -5.95 8.99 -17.32
CA LEU A 49 -4.53 9.08 -17.68
C LEU A 49 -4.04 10.53 -17.71
N GLU A 50 -4.87 11.42 -18.25
CA GLU A 50 -4.58 12.85 -18.38
C GLU A 50 -5.82 13.64 -17.96
N LEU A 51 -6.05 13.75 -16.66
CA LEU A 51 -7.21 14.44 -16.11
C LEU A 51 -7.36 15.85 -16.66
N GLY A 52 -8.43 16.10 -17.40
CA GLY A 52 -8.75 17.41 -17.95
C GLY A 52 -8.17 17.72 -19.34
N SER A 53 -7.34 16.85 -19.91
CA SER A 53 -6.80 17.06 -21.29
C SER A 53 -7.88 17.10 -22.37
N GLY A 54 -9.02 16.43 -22.13
CA GLY A 54 -10.19 16.45 -23.01
C GLY A 54 -11.15 17.62 -22.80
N PHE A 55 -10.84 18.56 -21.90
CA PHE A 55 -11.70 19.72 -21.67
C PHE A 55 -11.43 20.83 -22.66
N ASN A 56 -12.51 21.42 -23.20
CA ASN A 56 -12.39 22.63 -24.00
C ASN A 56 -12.40 23.85 -23.05
N PRO A 57 -11.31 24.65 -23.03
CA PRO A 57 -11.20 25.80 -22.14
C PRO A 57 -12.29 26.87 -22.36
N GLU A 58 -12.82 26.97 -23.57
CA GLU A 58 -13.86 27.95 -23.94
C GLU A 58 -15.26 27.51 -23.52
N PHE A 59 -15.47 26.22 -23.21
CA PHE A 59 -16.73 25.70 -22.73
C PHE A 59 -16.86 25.93 -21.23
N THR A 60 -18.12 26.05 -20.78
CA THR A 60 -18.46 26.00 -19.36
C THR A 60 -18.17 24.60 -18.77
N GLY A 61 -18.12 24.48 -17.43
CA GLY A 61 -18.02 23.19 -16.78
C GLY A 61 -19.16 22.24 -17.18
N ARG A 62 -20.38 22.76 -17.27
CA ARG A 62 -21.58 22.02 -17.70
C ARG A 62 -21.42 21.47 -19.13
N GLU A 63 -21.01 22.31 -20.06
CA GLU A 63 -20.79 21.90 -21.46
C GLU A 63 -19.66 20.85 -21.56
N ASN A 64 -18.60 21.00 -20.78
CA ASN A 64 -17.53 20.02 -20.71
C ASN A 64 -17.99 18.67 -20.12
N ILE A 65 -18.90 18.65 -19.15
CA ILE A 65 -19.52 17.41 -18.67
C ILE A 65 -20.18 16.66 -19.81
N PHE A 66 -21.06 17.33 -20.58
CA PHE A 66 -21.76 16.70 -21.71
C PHE A 66 -20.82 16.27 -22.82
N PHE A 67 -19.82 17.12 -23.13
CA PHE A 67 -18.82 16.80 -24.15
C PHE A 67 -17.99 15.56 -23.79
N ASN A 68 -17.44 15.52 -22.57
CA ASN A 68 -16.63 14.40 -22.14
C ASN A 68 -17.44 13.11 -21.92
N ALA A 69 -18.63 13.21 -21.34
CA ALA A 69 -19.53 12.07 -21.20
C ALA A 69 -19.85 11.43 -22.57
N ARG A 70 -20.04 12.26 -23.62
CA ARG A 70 -20.25 11.79 -24.98
C ARG A 70 -19.01 11.10 -25.57
N LEU A 71 -17.80 11.64 -25.33
CA LEU A 71 -16.54 10.98 -25.72
C LEU A 71 -16.38 9.61 -25.06
N LEU A 72 -16.88 9.48 -23.83
CA LEU A 72 -16.88 8.24 -23.06
C LEU A 72 -18.08 7.32 -23.39
N GLY A 73 -18.86 7.66 -24.43
CA GLY A 73 -19.91 6.81 -25.00
C GLY A 73 -21.30 6.96 -24.38
N LEU A 74 -21.56 7.99 -23.54
CA LEU A 74 -22.90 8.26 -23.02
C LEU A 74 -23.74 9.07 -24.02
N SER A 75 -25.02 8.75 -24.09
CA SER A 75 -26.00 9.61 -24.74
C SER A 75 -26.25 10.90 -23.93
N HIS A 76 -26.84 11.90 -24.60
CA HIS A 76 -27.23 13.16 -23.93
C HIS A 76 -28.22 12.91 -22.76
N GLN A 77 -29.14 11.96 -22.94
CA GLN A 77 -30.14 11.64 -21.93
C GLN A 77 -29.52 10.95 -20.71
N GLU A 78 -28.61 10.01 -20.90
CA GLU A 78 -27.87 9.37 -19.82
C GLU A 78 -27.00 10.37 -19.04
N THR A 79 -26.33 11.28 -19.77
CA THR A 79 -25.54 12.35 -19.13
C THR A 79 -26.41 13.26 -18.27
N LYS A 80 -27.63 13.63 -18.81
CA LYS A 80 -28.58 14.48 -18.07
C LYS A 80 -29.06 13.81 -16.77
N GLN A 81 -29.25 12.49 -16.78
CA GLN A 81 -29.67 11.74 -15.59
C GLN A 81 -28.57 11.71 -14.51
N ARG A 82 -27.28 11.76 -14.90
CA ARG A 82 -26.13 11.73 -14.00
C ARG A 82 -25.59 13.11 -13.64
N LEU A 83 -26.09 14.16 -14.26
CA LEU A 83 -25.56 15.53 -14.15
C LEU A 83 -25.46 15.97 -12.71
N ASP A 84 -26.54 15.86 -11.94
CA ASP A 84 -26.58 16.29 -10.54
C ASP A 84 -25.55 15.50 -9.68
N THR A 85 -25.43 14.19 -9.89
CA THR A 85 -24.44 13.35 -9.20
C THR A 85 -23.00 13.78 -9.54
N ILE A 86 -22.73 14.11 -10.81
CA ILE A 86 -21.39 14.59 -11.25
C ILE A 86 -21.09 15.94 -10.60
N VAL A 87 -22.05 16.87 -10.61
CA VAL A 87 -21.90 18.21 -10.05
C VAL A 87 -21.68 18.16 -8.54
N ASP A 88 -22.49 17.38 -7.82
CA ASP A 88 -22.37 17.18 -6.37
C ASP A 88 -21.05 16.53 -6.00
N PHE A 89 -20.57 15.61 -6.85
CA PHE A 89 -19.28 14.98 -6.63
C PHE A 89 -18.12 15.95 -6.83
N ALA A 90 -18.16 16.75 -7.92
CA ALA A 90 -17.10 17.72 -8.26
C ALA A 90 -16.99 18.84 -7.22
N ASP A 91 -18.12 19.23 -6.61
CA ASP A 91 -18.18 20.27 -5.57
C ASP A 91 -17.47 21.58 -5.99
N ILE A 92 -17.80 22.06 -7.20
CA ILE A 92 -17.25 23.32 -7.76
C ILE A 92 -18.23 24.50 -7.67
N GLY A 93 -19.42 24.27 -7.12
CA GLY A 93 -20.41 25.29 -6.82
C GLY A 93 -20.79 26.20 -8.02
N PRO A 94 -20.78 27.51 -7.84
CA PRO A 94 -21.24 28.47 -8.85
C PRO A 94 -20.32 28.58 -10.08
N PHE A 95 -19.17 27.88 -10.08
CA PHE A 95 -18.27 27.89 -11.22
C PHE A 95 -18.73 26.98 -12.34
N LEU A 96 -19.70 26.09 -12.11
CA LEU A 96 -20.18 25.13 -13.10
C LEU A 96 -20.58 25.78 -14.43
N ASP A 97 -21.19 26.94 -14.39
CA ASP A 97 -21.66 27.69 -15.55
C ASP A 97 -20.69 28.77 -16.04
N ARG A 98 -19.44 28.75 -15.52
CA ARG A 98 -18.32 29.57 -16.01
C ARG A 98 -17.42 28.77 -16.94
N GLN A 99 -16.73 29.47 -17.85
CA GLN A 99 -15.75 28.86 -18.75
C GLN A 99 -14.59 28.21 -17.98
N VAL A 100 -14.20 27.01 -18.40
CA VAL A 100 -13.16 26.20 -17.73
C VAL A 100 -11.79 26.89 -17.70
N LYS A 101 -11.49 27.77 -18.68
CA LYS A 101 -10.28 28.59 -18.65
C LYS A 101 -10.16 29.49 -17.40
N THR A 102 -11.26 29.73 -16.69
CA THR A 102 -11.27 30.51 -15.43
C THR A 102 -11.12 29.64 -14.18
N TYR A 103 -11.05 28.32 -14.34
CA TYR A 103 -10.93 27.37 -13.23
C TYR A 103 -9.50 27.33 -12.70
N SER A 104 -9.36 27.05 -11.41
CA SER A 104 -8.09 26.59 -10.90
C SER A 104 -7.79 25.16 -11.40
N SER A 105 -6.52 24.78 -11.44
CA SER A 105 -6.14 23.41 -11.79
C SER A 105 -6.86 22.35 -10.94
N GLY A 106 -7.03 22.63 -9.64
CA GLY A 106 -7.80 21.77 -8.74
C GLY A 106 -9.26 21.61 -9.10
N MET A 107 -9.96 22.70 -9.50
CA MET A 107 -11.36 22.64 -9.94
C MET A 107 -11.50 21.87 -11.23
N MET A 108 -10.59 22.07 -12.19
CA MET A 108 -10.60 21.33 -13.45
C MET A 108 -10.41 19.83 -13.21
N LEU A 109 -9.45 19.46 -12.36
CA LEU A 109 -9.18 18.06 -12.01
C LEU A 109 -10.35 17.42 -11.25
N ARG A 110 -10.99 18.14 -10.31
CA ARG A 110 -12.20 17.67 -9.61
C ARG A 110 -13.33 17.37 -10.58
N LEU A 111 -13.58 18.27 -11.53
CA LEU A 111 -14.64 18.10 -12.53
C LEU A 111 -14.34 16.92 -13.46
N ALA A 112 -13.11 16.83 -13.98
CA ALA A 112 -12.69 15.73 -14.85
C ALA A 112 -12.81 14.36 -14.17
N PHE A 113 -12.36 14.28 -12.91
CA PHE A 113 -12.51 13.07 -12.11
C PHE A 113 -13.97 12.72 -11.85
N ALA A 114 -14.79 13.73 -11.49
CA ALA A 114 -16.22 13.55 -11.24
C ALA A 114 -16.97 12.99 -12.47
N VAL A 115 -16.64 13.48 -13.67
CA VAL A 115 -17.19 12.94 -14.92
C VAL A 115 -16.81 11.48 -15.07
N ALA A 116 -15.51 11.18 -15.10
CA ALA A 116 -15.01 9.85 -15.40
C ALA A 116 -15.50 8.75 -14.43
N ILE A 117 -15.65 9.09 -13.14
CA ILE A 117 -16.02 8.10 -12.10
C ILE A 117 -17.55 7.90 -11.98
N ASN A 118 -18.35 8.83 -12.46
CA ASN A 118 -19.82 8.77 -12.35
C ASN A 118 -20.53 8.37 -13.66
N ILE A 119 -19.80 8.02 -14.71
CA ILE A 119 -20.37 7.50 -15.96
C ILE A 119 -20.63 5.97 -15.93
N GLU A 120 -20.36 5.31 -14.80
CA GLU A 120 -20.50 3.86 -14.62
C GLU A 120 -19.72 3.08 -15.69
N PRO A 121 -18.40 3.21 -15.71
CA PRO A 121 -17.57 2.46 -16.64
C PRO A 121 -17.56 0.97 -16.25
N GLN A 122 -17.35 0.09 -17.24
CA GLN A 122 -17.09 -1.33 -16.99
C GLN A 122 -15.62 -1.56 -16.61
N ILE A 123 -14.73 -0.72 -17.18
CA ILE A 123 -13.30 -0.73 -16.91
C ILE A 123 -12.88 0.71 -16.57
N LEU A 124 -12.28 0.91 -15.39
CA LEU A 124 -11.75 2.20 -14.98
C LEU A 124 -10.22 2.11 -14.85
N ILE A 125 -9.51 2.95 -15.58
CA ILE A 125 -8.05 3.04 -15.55
C ILE A 125 -7.66 4.29 -14.77
N ILE A 126 -6.82 4.10 -13.74
CA ILE A 126 -6.38 5.15 -12.83
C ILE A 126 -4.86 5.21 -12.85
N ASP A 127 -4.28 6.33 -13.29
CA ASP A 127 -2.84 6.57 -13.30
C ASP A 127 -2.51 7.70 -12.32
N GLU A 128 -1.97 7.37 -11.14
CA GLU A 128 -1.51 8.30 -10.08
C GLU A 128 -2.48 9.42 -9.67
N ALA A 129 -3.68 9.43 -10.27
CA ALA A 129 -4.64 10.52 -10.20
C ALA A 129 -5.32 10.68 -8.83
N LEU A 130 -5.07 9.80 -7.85
CA LEU A 130 -5.68 9.88 -6.52
C LEU A 130 -5.05 10.93 -5.60
N SER A 131 -3.93 11.51 -5.99
CA SER A 131 -3.27 12.59 -5.25
C SER A 131 -3.84 14.00 -5.55
N VAL A 132 -4.96 14.06 -6.28
CA VAL A 132 -5.59 15.30 -6.75
C VAL A 132 -6.54 15.88 -5.71
N GLY A 133 -6.52 17.21 -5.59
CA GLY A 133 -7.42 17.94 -4.69
C GLY A 133 -6.95 17.96 -3.24
N ASP A 134 -7.83 18.42 -2.36
CA ASP A 134 -7.59 18.41 -0.92
C ASP A 134 -7.88 17.05 -0.27
N ALA A 135 -7.52 16.90 1.00
CA ALA A 135 -7.70 15.66 1.74
C ALA A 135 -9.19 15.21 1.84
N ALA A 136 -10.14 16.13 1.76
CA ALA A 136 -11.57 15.81 1.78
C ALA A 136 -12.00 15.20 0.44
N PHE A 137 -11.56 15.78 -0.67
CA PHE A 137 -11.83 15.26 -2.00
C PHE A 137 -11.14 13.90 -2.24
N GLN A 138 -9.89 13.74 -1.80
CA GLN A 138 -9.19 12.46 -1.87
C GLN A 138 -9.93 11.33 -1.14
N ARG A 139 -10.47 11.58 0.06
CA ARG A 139 -11.30 10.61 0.79
C ARG A 139 -12.60 10.28 0.03
N LYS A 140 -13.24 11.29 -0.60
CA LYS A 140 -14.43 11.08 -1.43
C LYS A 140 -14.13 10.20 -2.65
N CYS A 141 -12.98 10.41 -3.31
CA CYS A 141 -12.49 9.59 -4.40
C CYS A 141 -12.24 8.14 -3.96
N GLN A 142 -11.52 7.92 -2.87
CA GLN A 142 -11.25 6.58 -2.33
C GLN A 142 -12.53 5.82 -1.97
N SER A 143 -13.50 6.50 -1.32
CA SER A 143 -14.80 5.92 -1.00
C SER A 143 -15.56 5.48 -2.26
N LYS A 144 -15.55 6.32 -3.30
CA LYS A 144 -16.22 6.01 -4.57
C LYS A 144 -15.56 4.85 -5.31
N LEU A 145 -14.21 4.76 -5.28
CA LEU A 145 -13.49 3.64 -5.86
C LEU A 145 -13.82 2.32 -5.16
N LYS A 146 -13.88 2.32 -3.82
CA LYS A 146 -14.32 1.14 -3.06
C LYS A 146 -15.75 0.73 -3.42
N GLN A 147 -16.65 1.70 -3.63
CA GLN A 147 -18.01 1.45 -4.10
C GLN A 147 -18.04 0.83 -5.51
N LEU A 148 -17.27 1.38 -6.46
CA LEU A 148 -17.19 0.83 -7.83
C LEU A 148 -16.62 -0.59 -7.84
N LYS A 149 -15.58 -0.86 -7.04
CA LYS A 149 -15.05 -2.21 -6.84
C LYS A 149 -16.13 -3.17 -6.31
N ALA A 150 -16.90 -2.76 -5.30
CA ALA A 150 -18.00 -3.56 -4.76
C ALA A 150 -19.13 -3.81 -5.78
N GLN A 151 -19.29 -2.94 -6.78
CA GLN A 151 -20.22 -3.07 -7.90
C GLN A 151 -19.69 -3.97 -9.04
N GLY A 152 -18.47 -4.49 -8.91
CA GLY A 152 -17.86 -5.37 -9.92
C GLY A 152 -17.24 -4.63 -11.11
N VAL A 153 -16.92 -3.35 -10.99
CA VAL A 153 -16.16 -2.60 -12.00
C VAL A 153 -14.72 -3.08 -11.99
N THR A 154 -14.18 -3.36 -13.17
CA THR A 154 -12.76 -3.73 -13.34
C THR A 154 -11.88 -2.50 -13.22
N LEU A 155 -10.87 -2.54 -12.35
CA LEU A 155 -9.96 -1.41 -12.11
C LEU A 155 -8.54 -1.77 -12.56
N LEU A 156 -7.94 -0.94 -13.40
CA LEU A 156 -6.49 -0.94 -13.65
C LEU A 156 -5.88 0.23 -12.87
N PHE A 157 -5.11 -0.08 -11.84
CA PHE A 157 -4.63 0.89 -10.88
C PHE A 157 -3.12 1.03 -10.92
N VAL A 158 -2.63 2.20 -11.35
CA VAL A 158 -1.22 2.55 -11.33
C VAL A 158 -0.95 3.50 -10.17
N SER A 159 -0.05 3.13 -9.29
CA SER A 159 0.35 3.97 -8.17
C SER A 159 1.78 3.69 -7.74
N HIS A 160 2.51 4.73 -7.36
CA HIS A 160 3.79 4.63 -6.67
C HIS A 160 3.63 4.41 -5.16
N ALA A 161 2.42 4.63 -4.62
CA ALA A 161 2.12 4.42 -3.21
C ALA A 161 1.85 2.93 -2.94
N ALA A 162 2.88 2.22 -2.50
CA ALA A 162 2.85 0.80 -2.18
C ALA A 162 1.65 0.38 -1.30
N GLY A 163 1.34 1.18 -0.29
CA GLY A 163 0.20 0.94 0.61
C GLY A 163 -1.15 0.94 -0.13
N GLN A 164 -1.35 1.84 -1.10
CA GLN A 164 -2.59 1.89 -1.88
C GLN A 164 -2.74 0.66 -2.79
N VAL A 165 -1.63 0.21 -3.41
CA VAL A 165 -1.65 -1.01 -4.24
C VAL A 165 -2.02 -2.23 -3.39
N ILE A 166 -1.42 -2.35 -2.19
CA ILE A 166 -1.70 -3.46 -1.28
C ILE A 166 -3.15 -3.41 -0.75
N GLU A 167 -3.70 -2.22 -0.49
CA GLU A 167 -5.06 -2.04 0.05
C GLU A 167 -6.15 -2.26 -1.00
N LEU A 168 -5.95 -1.75 -2.23
CA LEU A 168 -7.00 -1.67 -3.23
C LEU A 168 -6.99 -2.83 -4.23
N CYS A 169 -5.80 -3.37 -4.56
CA CYS A 169 -5.66 -4.34 -5.64
C CYS A 169 -5.86 -5.79 -5.15
N ASP A 170 -6.45 -6.61 -6.01
CA ASP A 170 -6.60 -8.05 -5.79
C ASP A 170 -5.36 -8.81 -6.28
N ARG A 171 -4.77 -8.33 -7.36
CA ARG A 171 -3.55 -8.83 -7.98
C ARG A 171 -2.73 -7.65 -8.50
N ALA A 172 -1.43 -7.84 -8.67
CA ALA A 172 -0.56 -6.81 -9.23
C ALA A 172 0.44 -7.40 -10.24
N ILE A 173 0.94 -6.53 -11.11
CA ILE A 173 2.02 -6.82 -12.05
C ILE A 173 3.17 -5.85 -11.86
N LEU A 174 4.40 -6.35 -12.02
CA LEU A 174 5.63 -5.56 -11.96
C LEU A 174 6.17 -5.34 -13.37
N LEU A 175 6.27 -4.07 -13.75
CA LEU A 175 6.89 -3.65 -15.01
C LEU A 175 8.28 -3.06 -14.75
N ASP A 176 9.25 -3.45 -15.55
CA ASP A 176 10.57 -2.85 -15.57
C ASP A 176 11.16 -2.86 -16.98
N LYS A 177 11.71 -1.71 -17.43
CA LYS A 177 12.30 -1.54 -18.77
C LYS A 177 11.39 -2.03 -19.94
N GLY A 178 10.05 -1.87 -19.81
CA GLY A 178 9.07 -2.31 -20.82
C GLY A 178 8.73 -3.80 -20.76
N GLU A 179 9.26 -4.55 -19.80
CA GLU A 179 9.00 -5.98 -19.64
C GLU A 179 8.12 -6.25 -18.42
N LEU A 180 7.25 -7.26 -18.54
CA LEU A 180 6.52 -7.80 -17.40
C LEU A 180 7.43 -8.76 -16.65
N LEU A 181 7.89 -8.36 -15.45
CA LEU A 181 8.78 -9.20 -14.66
C LEU A 181 8.02 -10.23 -13.84
N MET A 182 6.91 -9.84 -13.23
CA MET A 182 6.11 -10.77 -12.43
C MET A 182 4.64 -10.37 -12.35
N THR A 183 3.82 -11.37 -12.08
CA THR A 183 2.42 -11.26 -11.69
C THR A 183 2.24 -12.02 -10.38
N GLY A 184 1.53 -11.44 -9.43
CA GLY A 184 1.34 -12.07 -8.12
C GLY A 184 0.42 -11.28 -7.21
N THR A 185 0.43 -11.61 -5.93
CA THR A 185 -0.28 -10.81 -4.93
C THR A 185 0.31 -9.41 -4.86
N PRO A 186 -0.49 -8.39 -4.53
CA PRO A 186 0.00 -7.01 -4.42
C PRO A 186 1.22 -6.88 -3.49
N LYS A 187 1.24 -7.65 -2.41
CA LYS A 187 2.34 -7.65 -1.44
C LYS A 187 3.65 -8.18 -2.03
N GLU A 188 3.61 -9.31 -2.75
CA GLU A 188 4.78 -9.91 -3.40
C GLU A 188 5.36 -8.99 -4.47
N VAL A 189 4.48 -8.40 -5.29
CA VAL A 189 4.87 -7.49 -6.37
C VAL A 189 5.49 -6.20 -5.81
N VAL A 190 4.85 -5.59 -4.82
CA VAL A 190 5.37 -4.38 -4.15
C VAL A 190 6.70 -4.67 -3.46
N HIS A 191 6.84 -5.83 -2.83
CA HIS A 191 8.11 -6.23 -2.22
C HIS A 191 9.25 -6.33 -3.25
N SER A 192 9.02 -7.03 -4.36
CA SER A 192 10.00 -7.16 -5.45
C SER A 192 10.32 -5.80 -6.09
N TYR A 193 9.33 -4.92 -6.23
CA TYR A 193 9.52 -3.54 -6.69
C TYR A 193 10.45 -2.75 -5.76
N HIS A 194 10.19 -2.76 -4.45
CA HIS A 194 11.05 -2.06 -3.49
C HIS A 194 12.48 -2.61 -3.49
N LYS A 195 12.64 -3.92 -3.60
CA LYS A 195 13.97 -4.54 -3.68
C LYS A 195 14.73 -4.06 -4.92
N LEU A 196 14.08 -4.00 -6.10
CA LEU A 196 14.68 -3.44 -7.32
C LEU A 196 15.06 -1.97 -7.18
N LEU A 197 14.25 -1.16 -6.50
CA LEU A 197 14.52 0.28 -6.30
C LEU A 197 15.75 0.54 -5.42
N HIS A 198 16.03 -0.33 -4.46
CA HIS A 198 17.12 -0.15 -3.50
C HIS A 198 18.43 -0.82 -3.91
N MET A 199 18.46 -1.54 -5.02
CA MET A 199 19.70 -2.08 -5.60
C MET A 199 20.43 -0.98 -6.36
N SER A 200 21.63 -0.63 -5.90
CA SER A 200 22.49 0.38 -6.52
C SER A 200 23.42 -0.21 -7.59
N ASP A 201 23.70 -1.50 -7.53
CA ASP A 201 24.53 -2.22 -8.50
C ASP A 201 23.65 -2.80 -9.63
N GLU A 202 23.96 -2.40 -10.88
CA GLU A 202 23.24 -2.84 -12.08
C GLU A 202 23.40 -4.37 -12.29
N SER A 203 24.52 -4.96 -11.91
CA SER A 203 24.76 -6.41 -12.04
C SER A 203 23.90 -7.21 -11.06
N GLU A 204 23.76 -6.75 -9.81
CA GLU A 204 22.85 -7.34 -8.83
C GLU A 204 21.38 -7.20 -9.26
N ARG A 205 21.05 -6.06 -9.84
CA ARG A 205 19.71 -5.77 -10.35
C ARG A 205 19.33 -6.71 -11.50
N GLU A 206 20.21 -6.90 -12.47
CA GLU A 206 20.00 -7.83 -13.59
C GLU A 206 19.94 -9.30 -13.10
N ALA A 207 20.76 -9.71 -12.15
CA ALA A 207 20.70 -11.04 -11.54
C ALA A 207 19.35 -11.27 -10.83
N PHE A 208 18.85 -10.26 -10.09
CA PHE A 208 17.56 -10.35 -9.43
C PHE A 208 16.39 -10.35 -10.41
N ARG A 209 16.45 -9.58 -11.51
CA ARG A 209 15.48 -9.67 -12.62
C ARG A 209 15.39 -11.08 -13.19
N ALA A 210 16.54 -11.68 -13.51
CA ALA A 210 16.61 -13.05 -14.01
C ALA A 210 16.03 -14.07 -13.00
N GLN A 211 16.28 -13.87 -11.71
CA GLN A 211 15.71 -14.70 -10.66
C GLN A 211 14.17 -14.61 -10.60
N ILE A 212 13.60 -13.41 -10.71
CA ILE A 212 12.14 -13.21 -10.73
C ILE A 212 11.52 -13.94 -11.93
N ILE A 213 12.08 -13.74 -13.13
CA ILE A 213 11.57 -14.36 -14.36
C ILE A 213 11.63 -15.89 -14.28
N ASN A 214 12.75 -16.43 -13.80
CA ASN A 214 12.92 -17.89 -13.65
C ASN A 214 12.06 -18.49 -12.54
N GLY A 215 11.84 -17.75 -11.45
CA GLY A 215 10.99 -18.17 -10.32
C GLY A 215 9.51 -18.28 -10.69
N GLN A 216 9.02 -17.47 -11.61
CA GLN A 216 7.63 -17.59 -12.10
C GLN A 216 7.39 -18.86 -12.93
N GLN A 217 8.39 -19.39 -13.61
CA GLN A 217 8.25 -20.64 -14.37
C GLN A 217 8.10 -21.86 -13.45
N GLN A 218 8.54 -21.80 -12.20
CA GLN A 218 8.45 -22.91 -11.24
C GLN A 218 7.21 -22.86 -10.34
N SER A 219 6.58 -21.68 -10.15
CA SER A 219 5.45 -21.51 -9.22
C SER A 219 4.08 -21.95 -9.80
N ALA A 220 4.00 -22.33 -11.06
CA ALA A 220 2.76 -22.81 -11.68
C ALA A 220 2.34 -24.23 -11.21
N VAL A 221 3.11 -24.89 -10.33
CA VAL A 221 2.92 -26.34 -10.03
C VAL A 221 2.49 -26.64 -8.58
N GLN A 222 2.49 -25.66 -7.65
CA GLN A 222 2.12 -25.98 -6.24
C GLN A 222 1.22 -24.94 -5.59
N ALA A 223 -0.09 -25.05 -5.85
CA ALA A 223 -1.12 -24.52 -4.98
C ALA A 223 -1.62 -25.65 -4.05
N VAL A 224 -1.03 -25.80 -2.88
CA VAL A 224 -1.56 -26.68 -1.83
C VAL A 224 -2.12 -25.82 -0.70
N ARG A 225 -3.42 -25.96 -0.50
CA ARG A 225 -4.18 -25.43 0.63
C ARG A 225 -3.72 -26.10 1.92
N SER A 226 -3.30 -25.30 2.89
CA SER A 226 -3.21 -25.74 4.29
C SER A 226 -4.20 -24.95 5.14
N THR A 227 -5.23 -25.62 5.60
CA THR A 227 -6.15 -25.20 6.64
C THR A 227 -5.45 -25.31 8.01
N PRO A 228 -5.54 -24.31 8.89
CA PRO A 228 -5.02 -24.44 10.25
C PRO A 228 -6.04 -25.21 11.11
N SER A 229 -5.56 -26.25 11.80
CA SER A 229 -6.32 -26.94 12.85
C SER A 229 -6.34 -26.08 14.12
N ALA A 230 -7.51 -26.04 14.74
CA ALA A 230 -7.73 -25.43 16.04
C ALA A 230 -7.04 -26.26 17.13
N GLN A 231 -6.18 -25.62 17.96
CA GLN A 231 -5.99 -25.95 19.38
C GLN A 231 -4.99 -25.03 20.11
N GLN A 232 -5.40 -24.62 21.31
CA GLN A 232 -4.65 -24.13 22.48
C GLN A 232 -4.39 -22.62 22.62
N SER A 233 -5.06 -22.07 23.66
CA SER A 233 -4.94 -20.70 24.19
C SER A 233 -3.68 -20.54 25.05
N GLN A 234 -2.49 -20.74 24.51
CA GLN A 234 -1.21 -20.47 25.19
C GLN A 234 -0.20 -19.85 24.23
N THR A 235 0.56 -18.87 24.74
CA THR A 235 1.69 -18.29 24.02
C THR A 235 2.74 -19.36 23.75
N HIS A 236 3.14 -19.51 22.49
CA HIS A 236 4.16 -20.49 22.10
C HIS A 236 4.91 -20.01 20.86
N TRP A 237 5.95 -20.71 20.52
CA TRP A 237 6.66 -20.52 19.27
C TRP A 237 6.28 -21.61 18.26
N THR A 238 6.02 -21.21 17.01
CA THR A 238 5.78 -22.14 15.91
C THR A 238 6.67 -21.82 14.71
N SER A 239 7.16 -22.85 14.04
CA SER A 239 7.95 -22.73 12.81
C SER A 239 7.16 -22.24 11.61
N ASP A 240 5.82 -22.27 11.68
CA ASP A 240 4.94 -21.88 10.58
C ASP A 240 4.82 -20.35 10.40
N LEU A 241 5.19 -19.59 11.46
CA LEU A 241 5.19 -18.13 11.48
C LEU A 241 6.62 -17.57 11.22
N ILE A 242 7.24 -17.97 10.11
CA ILE A 242 8.50 -17.41 9.64
C ILE A 242 8.19 -16.46 8.48
N PRO A 243 8.61 -15.19 8.56
CA PRO A 243 8.33 -14.22 7.52
C PRO A 243 9.09 -14.59 6.23
N LYS A 244 8.36 -14.74 5.13
CA LYS A 244 8.93 -14.96 3.78
C LYS A 244 9.27 -13.65 3.06
N SER A 245 8.84 -12.52 3.61
CA SER A 245 8.97 -11.18 3.05
C SER A 245 10.07 -10.36 3.73
N THR A 246 10.99 -10.98 4.47
CA THR A 246 12.07 -10.28 5.18
C THR A 246 13.02 -9.58 4.21
N VAL A 247 13.20 -8.28 4.41
CA VAL A 247 14.19 -7.47 3.68
C VAL A 247 15.17 -6.88 4.66
N TRP A 248 16.43 -7.19 4.47
CA TRP A 248 17.53 -6.50 5.14
C TRP A 248 18.17 -5.48 4.19
N TYR A 249 18.30 -4.25 4.66
CA TYR A 249 19.01 -3.21 3.93
C TYR A 249 20.52 -3.39 4.11
N ALA A 250 21.31 -2.73 3.24
CA ALA A 250 22.76 -2.78 3.34
C ALA A 250 23.25 -2.24 4.70
N LYS A 251 24.25 -2.92 5.29
CA LYS A 251 24.91 -2.51 6.53
C LYS A 251 25.75 -1.26 6.26
N GLN A 252 25.58 -0.25 7.10
CA GLN A 252 26.32 1.01 7.02
C GLN A 252 27.03 1.33 8.36
N GLY A 253 27.73 0.33 8.90
CA GLY A 253 28.54 0.48 10.12
C GLY A 253 27.99 -0.22 11.36
N ALA A 254 26.83 -0.89 11.27
CA ALA A 254 26.37 -1.81 12.29
C ALA A 254 25.52 -2.92 11.67
N GLU A 255 25.34 -4.03 12.40
CA GLU A 255 24.47 -5.14 12.06
C GLU A 255 23.44 -5.41 13.13
N ILE A 256 22.17 -5.55 12.75
CA ILE A 256 21.10 -6.05 13.63
C ILE A 256 21.05 -7.57 13.47
N ILE A 257 21.08 -8.28 14.59
CA ILE A 257 21.03 -9.74 14.64
C ILE A 257 19.97 -10.21 15.64
N ASN A 258 19.45 -11.41 15.42
CA ASN A 258 18.56 -12.14 16.32
C ASN A 258 17.28 -11.37 16.74
N PRO A 259 16.48 -10.82 15.81
CA PRO A 259 15.20 -10.23 16.15
C PRO A 259 14.21 -11.31 16.61
N ARG A 260 13.63 -11.13 17.80
CA ARG A 260 12.73 -12.09 18.43
C ARG A 260 11.73 -11.43 19.35
N ILE A 261 10.60 -12.11 19.62
CA ILE A 261 9.61 -11.70 20.63
C ILE A 261 9.78 -12.63 21.82
N GLU A 262 9.77 -12.04 23.02
CA GLU A 262 9.85 -12.76 24.28
C GLU A 262 8.58 -12.46 25.12
N ASN A 263 8.08 -13.50 25.81
CA ASN A 263 7.03 -13.32 26.83
C ASN A 263 7.62 -12.78 28.15
N SER A 264 6.78 -12.57 29.15
CA SER A 264 7.20 -12.09 30.49
C SER A 264 8.16 -13.02 31.23
N GLN A 265 8.33 -14.27 30.78
CA GLN A 265 9.25 -15.25 31.32
C GLN A 265 10.57 -15.34 30.54
N GLY A 266 10.76 -14.50 29.52
CA GLY A 266 11.93 -14.50 28.63
C GLY A 266 11.96 -15.64 27.61
N GLN A 267 10.84 -16.34 27.41
CA GLN A 267 10.74 -17.39 26.39
C GLN A 267 10.43 -16.77 25.04
N VAL A 268 11.08 -17.25 23.98
CA VAL A 268 10.83 -16.82 22.61
C VAL A 268 9.47 -17.36 22.13
N VAL A 269 8.60 -16.44 21.67
CA VAL A 269 7.25 -16.74 21.21
C VAL A 269 6.95 -15.99 19.92
N ASN A 270 6.05 -16.54 19.09
CA ASN A 270 5.50 -15.85 17.92
C ASN A 270 3.98 -16.05 17.77
N VAL A 271 3.36 -16.74 18.74
CA VAL A 271 1.91 -16.78 18.94
C VAL A 271 1.63 -16.05 20.24
N LEU A 272 0.89 -14.93 20.15
CA LEU A 272 0.64 -14.01 21.24
C LEU A 272 -0.83 -14.05 21.65
N VAL A 273 -1.11 -13.74 22.91
CA VAL A 273 -2.45 -13.54 23.47
C VAL A 273 -2.70 -12.04 23.61
N ALA A 274 -3.89 -11.58 23.20
CA ALA A 274 -4.29 -10.18 23.36
C ALA A 274 -4.35 -9.79 24.85
N GLY A 275 -3.95 -8.54 25.15
CA GLY A 275 -3.95 -8.01 26.50
C GLY A 275 -2.66 -8.29 27.31
N GLU A 276 -1.85 -9.26 26.91
CA GLU A 276 -0.60 -9.62 27.57
C GLU A 276 0.57 -8.72 27.16
N THR A 277 1.66 -8.76 27.96
CA THR A 277 2.86 -7.94 27.72
C THR A 277 3.98 -8.78 27.15
N TYR A 278 4.61 -8.27 26.10
CA TYR A 278 5.71 -8.90 25.38
C TYR A 278 6.87 -7.93 25.19
N SER A 279 8.05 -8.47 24.92
CA SER A 279 9.23 -7.69 24.55
C SER A 279 9.71 -8.10 23.16
N TYR A 280 9.85 -7.12 22.27
CA TYR A 280 10.52 -7.31 20.99
C TYR A 280 11.99 -6.96 21.14
N CYS A 281 12.87 -7.95 21.03
CA CYS A 281 14.28 -7.85 21.30
C CYS A 281 15.11 -8.15 20.04
N PHE A 282 16.24 -7.45 19.90
CA PHE A 282 17.29 -7.71 18.91
C PHE A 282 18.62 -7.19 19.42
N SER A 283 19.73 -7.71 18.87
CA SER A 283 21.07 -7.23 19.22
C SER A 283 21.62 -6.40 18.06
N VAL A 284 22.40 -5.36 18.37
CA VAL A 284 23.08 -4.51 17.39
C VAL A 284 24.57 -4.61 17.61
N GLN A 285 25.31 -5.09 16.63
CA GLN A 285 26.76 -5.18 16.62
C GLN A 285 27.36 -4.06 15.78
N ALA A 286 28.24 -3.25 16.38
CA ALA A 286 28.93 -2.18 15.66
C ALA A 286 30.13 -2.74 14.87
N GLU A 287 30.21 -2.40 13.58
CA GLU A 287 31.34 -2.74 12.71
C GLU A 287 32.41 -1.65 12.72
N ARG A 288 32.04 -0.45 13.10
CA ARG A 288 32.92 0.73 13.30
C ARG A 288 32.43 1.56 14.48
N ASP A 289 33.20 2.57 14.87
CA ASP A 289 32.80 3.52 15.89
C ASP A 289 31.59 4.34 15.43
N VAL A 290 30.55 4.40 16.27
CA VAL A 290 29.29 5.09 15.95
C VAL A 290 28.86 5.96 17.12
N PHE A 291 28.38 7.16 16.83
CA PHE A 291 27.94 8.12 17.84
C PHE A 291 26.41 8.29 17.79
N GLU A 292 25.82 8.67 18.94
CA GLU A 292 24.39 8.93 19.10
C GLU A 292 23.49 7.83 18.51
N VAL A 293 23.75 6.58 18.89
CA VAL A 293 23.04 5.42 18.34
C VAL A 293 21.62 5.37 18.88
N GLY A 294 20.66 5.34 17.98
CA GLY A 294 19.25 5.20 18.30
C GLY A 294 18.63 3.98 17.60
N PHE A 295 17.61 3.43 18.23
CA PHE A 295 16.94 2.20 17.82
C PHE A 295 15.47 2.46 17.53
N GLY A 296 14.86 1.64 16.67
CA GLY A 296 13.45 1.74 16.34
C GLY A 296 12.83 0.40 16.02
N MET A 297 11.52 0.30 16.27
CA MET A 297 10.70 -0.83 15.88
C MET A 297 9.37 -0.34 15.31
N MET A 298 8.70 -1.17 14.51
CA MET A 298 7.38 -0.90 13.94
C MET A 298 6.60 -2.21 13.82
N ILE A 299 5.34 -2.19 14.25
CA ILE A 299 4.38 -3.27 14.04
C ILE A 299 3.52 -2.92 12.83
N LYS A 300 3.34 -3.88 11.91
CA LYS A 300 2.51 -3.74 10.72
C LYS A 300 1.55 -4.90 10.55
N THR A 301 0.42 -4.64 9.89
CA THR A 301 -0.45 -5.71 9.39
C THR A 301 0.24 -6.50 8.27
N ILE A 302 -0.31 -7.65 7.92
CA ILE A 302 0.13 -8.43 6.75
C ILE A 302 0.03 -7.64 5.44
N ASN A 303 -0.87 -6.64 5.38
CA ASN A 303 -1.07 -5.77 4.23
C ASN A 303 -0.14 -4.54 4.24
N GLY A 304 0.84 -4.49 5.16
CA GLY A 304 1.84 -3.42 5.24
C GLY A 304 1.37 -2.14 5.92
N VAL A 305 0.15 -2.10 6.47
CA VAL A 305 -0.35 -0.93 7.22
C VAL A 305 0.42 -0.82 8.54
N GLU A 306 1.08 0.31 8.78
CA GLU A 306 1.78 0.60 10.02
C GLU A 306 0.76 0.85 11.14
N ILE A 307 0.86 0.09 12.22
CA ILE A 307 -0.06 0.15 13.37
C ILE A 307 0.51 1.03 14.47
N GLY A 308 1.75 0.76 14.85
CA GLY A 308 2.42 1.47 15.92
C GLY A 308 3.87 1.06 16.03
N GLY A 309 4.69 1.94 16.55
CA GLY A 309 6.11 1.71 16.72
C GLY A 309 6.71 2.61 17.78
N ALA A 310 7.96 2.36 18.08
CA ALA A 310 8.73 3.17 19.02
C ALA A 310 10.12 3.46 18.48
N THR A 311 10.68 4.60 18.88
CA THR A 311 12.05 4.95 18.54
C THR A 311 12.73 5.67 19.70
N SER A 312 13.99 5.36 19.92
CA SER A 312 14.84 6.10 20.86
C SER A 312 15.52 7.31 20.22
N THR A 313 15.42 7.48 18.89
CA THR A 313 16.17 8.54 18.17
C THR A 313 15.74 9.96 18.53
N LYS A 314 14.52 10.16 19.01
CA LYS A 314 13.98 11.47 19.39
C LYS A 314 14.23 11.84 20.86
N ASN A 315 14.67 10.89 21.70
CA ASN A 315 14.95 11.10 23.12
C ASN A 315 16.43 10.88 23.39
N HIS A 316 17.15 11.95 23.77
CA HIS A 316 18.58 11.91 24.05
C HIS A 316 18.94 10.92 25.18
N GLU A 317 18.12 10.81 26.21
CA GLU A 317 18.37 9.90 27.33
C GLU A 317 18.27 8.40 26.98
N LYS A 318 17.61 8.08 25.83
CA LYS A 318 17.41 6.71 25.34
C LYS A 318 18.35 6.35 24.19
N ARG A 319 19.28 7.24 23.82
CA ARG A 319 20.34 6.98 22.86
C ARG A 319 21.56 6.46 23.58
N ILE A 320 22.43 5.79 22.82
CA ILE A 320 23.78 5.47 23.27
C ILE A 320 24.70 6.51 22.65
N ASP A 321 25.38 7.29 23.47
CA ASP A 321 26.23 8.40 23.01
C ASP A 321 27.37 7.89 22.12
N TYR A 322 27.95 6.74 22.47
CA TYR A 322 29.05 6.14 21.74
C TYR A 322 29.03 4.61 21.82
N LEU A 323 29.08 3.96 20.67
CA LEU A 323 29.21 2.52 20.52
C LEU A 323 30.48 2.21 19.73
N LYS A 324 31.45 1.59 20.43
CA LYS A 324 32.77 1.25 19.88
C LYS A 324 32.65 0.09 18.90
N ALA A 325 33.50 0.07 17.86
CA ALA A 325 33.66 -1.05 16.95
C ALA A 325 33.81 -2.40 17.68
N SER A 326 33.17 -3.44 17.18
CA SER A 326 33.12 -4.79 17.75
C SER A 326 32.32 -4.95 19.05
N TYR A 327 31.76 -3.88 19.61
CA TYR A 327 30.82 -3.99 20.72
C TYR A 327 29.39 -4.28 20.22
N HIS A 328 28.62 -4.96 21.07
CA HIS A 328 27.21 -5.21 20.81
C HIS A 328 26.33 -4.65 21.93
N VAL A 329 25.09 -4.39 21.60
CA VAL A 329 24.06 -3.89 22.51
C VAL A 329 22.79 -4.68 22.29
N ASP A 330 22.19 -5.17 23.36
CA ASP A 330 20.87 -5.78 23.34
C ASP A 330 19.80 -4.72 23.54
N VAL A 331 18.82 -4.70 22.66
CA VAL A 331 17.74 -3.72 22.62
C VAL A 331 16.42 -4.46 22.75
N CYS A 332 15.58 -4.06 23.71
CA CYS A 332 14.25 -4.62 23.91
C CYS A 332 13.20 -3.50 23.98
N PHE A 333 12.15 -3.62 23.20
CA PHE A 333 10.96 -2.78 23.23
C PHE A 333 9.80 -3.57 23.86
N THR A 334 9.39 -3.17 25.05
CA THR A 334 8.28 -3.81 25.75
C THR A 334 6.95 -3.16 25.32
N PHE A 335 5.95 -3.96 24.99
CA PHE A 335 4.62 -3.50 24.59
C PHE A 335 3.51 -4.42 25.11
N LYS A 336 2.34 -3.83 25.40
CA LYS A 336 1.12 -4.56 25.66
C LYS A 336 0.48 -4.90 24.32
N CYS A 337 0.14 -6.18 24.09
CA CYS A 337 -0.51 -6.63 22.87
C CYS A 337 -1.99 -6.23 22.86
N SER A 338 -2.28 -5.01 22.38
CA SER A 338 -3.65 -4.52 22.19
C SER A 338 -4.18 -4.77 20.77
N LEU A 339 -3.62 -5.76 20.06
CA LEU A 339 -4.00 -6.11 18.70
C LEU A 339 -5.12 -7.15 18.72
N GLN A 340 -6.03 -7.05 17.75
CA GLN A 340 -7.06 -8.06 17.51
C GLN A 340 -6.45 -9.31 16.84
N LYS A 341 -7.22 -10.39 16.82
CA LYS A 341 -6.81 -11.64 16.17
C LYS A 341 -6.35 -11.41 14.74
N GLY A 342 -5.17 -11.89 14.41
CA GLY A 342 -4.59 -11.68 13.10
C GLY A 342 -3.10 -11.98 13.08
N THR A 343 -2.50 -11.81 11.91
CA THR A 343 -1.06 -11.96 11.71
C THR A 343 -0.42 -10.60 11.45
N TYR A 344 0.75 -10.40 12.04
CA TYR A 344 1.45 -9.11 12.05
C TYR A 344 2.93 -9.30 11.79
N PHE A 345 3.57 -8.23 11.31
CA PHE A 345 5.02 -8.17 11.09
C PHE A 345 5.67 -7.14 12.00
N LEU A 346 6.95 -7.38 12.27
CA LEU A 346 7.82 -6.47 13.00
C LEU A 346 9.00 -6.04 12.11
N ASN A 347 9.25 -4.74 12.12
CA ASN A 347 10.46 -4.14 11.57
C ASN A 347 11.40 -3.75 12.70
N CYS A 348 12.69 -3.65 12.41
CA CYS A 348 13.69 -3.07 13.29
C CYS A 348 14.62 -2.14 12.52
N GLY A 349 15.27 -1.25 13.24
CA GLY A 349 16.26 -0.34 12.66
C GLY A 349 17.18 0.25 13.73
N CYS A 350 18.40 0.53 13.34
CA CYS A 350 19.33 1.36 14.11
C CYS A 350 19.87 2.48 13.24
N SER A 351 20.10 3.64 13.85
CA SER A 351 20.65 4.82 13.23
C SER A 351 21.69 5.46 14.14
N GLY A 352 22.63 6.19 13.57
CA GLY A 352 23.66 6.87 14.34
C GLY A 352 24.39 7.89 13.51
N ILE A 353 25.43 8.49 14.06
CA ILE A 353 26.33 9.43 13.39
C ILE A 353 27.64 8.74 13.03
N ILE A 354 27.99 8.75 11.75
CA ILE A 354 29.27 8.33 11.21
C ILE A 354 29.78 9.48 10.34
N ASP A 355 31.04 9.84 10.47
CA ASP A 355 31.68 10.91 9.71
C ASP A 355 30.90 12.25 9.76
N GLY A 356 30.29 12.56 10.92
CA GLY A 356 29.51 13.76 11.17
C GLY A 356 28.10 13.77 10.58
N GLN A 357 27.66 12.69 9.92
CA GLN A 357 26.33 12.61 9.32
C GLN A 357 25.47 11.54 10.00
N ARG A 358 24.21 11.89 10.31
CA ARG A 358 23.24 10.95 10.84
C ARG A 358 22.65 10.12 9.68
N GLN A 359 22.71 8.79 9.82
CA GLN A 359 22.19 7.85 8.83
C GLN A 359 21.65 6.58 9.47
N PHE A 360 20.92 5.79 8.70
CA PHE A 360 20.60 4.42 9.11
C PHE A 360 21.85 3.55 9.03
N LEU A 361 22.16 2.86 10.10
CA LEU A 361 23.29 1.94 10.17
C LEU A 361 22.91 0.55 9.67
N HIS A 362 21.72 0.09 10.03
CA HIS A 362 21.09 -1.11 9.53
C HIS A 362 19.58 -1.07 9.74
N ARG A 363 18.82 -1.67 8.82
CA ARG A 363 17.36 -1.72 8.90
C ARG A 363 16.86 -3.06 8.36
N GLY A 364 15.88 -3.63 9.08
CA GLY A 364 15.16 -4.81 8.64
C GLY A 364 13.66 -4.54 8.55
N VAL A 365 13.06 -5.01 7.48
CA VAL A 365 11.61 -4.94 7.24
C VAL A 365 11.07 -6.36 7.25
N ASP A 366 9.94 -6.58 7.94
CA ASP A 366 9.30 -7.88 8.11
C ASP A 366 10.28 -8.94 8.67
N VAL A 367 11.10 -8.58 9.66
CA VAL A 367 12.15 -9.45 10.21
C VAL A 367 11.64 -10.47 11.21
N ALA A 368 10.47 -10.23 11.78
CA ALA A 368 9.76 -11.18 12.62
C ALA A 368 8.26 -11.14 12.27
N MET A 369 7.59 -12.26 12.44
CA MET A 369 6.15 -12.42 12.21
C MET A 369 5.52 -13.06 13.44
N PHE A 370 4.34 -12.58 13.82
CA PHE A 370 3.60 -13.16 14.94
C PHE A 370 2.11 -13.18 14.65
N SER A 371 1.40 -14.08 15.33
CA SER A 371 -0.06 -14.17 15.29
C SER A 371 -0.65 -13.87 16.66
N VAL A 372 -1.77 -13.17 16.68
CA VAL A 372 -2.61 -12.96 17.88
C VAL A 372 -3.80 -13.90 17.76
N ILE A 373 -4.01 -14.74 18.77
CA ILE A 373 -4.98 -15.85 18.73
C ILE A 373 -6.32 -15.57 19.41
N GLU A 374 -6.39 -14.60 20.30
CA GLU A 374 -7.61 -14.22 21.01
C GLU A 374 -8.10 -12.86 20.59
N ASP A 375 -9.43 -12.71 20.44
CA ASP A 375 -10.11 -11.45 20.19
C ASP A 375 -10.76 -10.94 21.48
N ASN A 376 -10.73 -9.61 21.70
CA ASN A 376 -11.74 -8.98 22.53
C ASN A 376 -13.04 -8.87 21.69
N GLN A 377 -14.05 -9.64 22.03
CA GLN A 377 -15.31 -9.71 21.25
C GLN A 377 -16.06 -8.37 21.18
N ASP A 378 -15.80 -7.46 22.12
CA ASP A 378 -16.42 -6.13 22.15
C ASP A 378 -15.64 -5.08 21.36
N ALA A 379 -14.41 -5.38 20.93
CA ALA A 379 -13.57 -4.45 20.17
C ALA A 379 -13.72 -4.65 18.67
N THR A 380 -13.80 -3.55 17.93
CA THR A 380 -13.82 -3.52 16.46
C THR A 380 -12.57 -2.83 15.91
N GLY A 381 -12.06 -3.30 14.76
CA GLY A 381 -10.87 -2.73 14.13
C GLY A 381 -9.62 -3.59 14.34
N ILE A 382 -8.43 -3.00 14.22
CA ILE A 382 -7.14 -3.71 14.32
C ILE A 382 -6.59 -3.68 15.75
N VAL A 383 -6.92 -2.61 16.48
CA VAL A 383 -6.39 -2.34 17.84
C VAL A 383 -7.54 -2.21 18.80
N ASP A 384 -7.47 -2.92 19.92
CA ASP A 384 -8.36 -2.70 21.06
C ASP A 384 -7.91 -1.47 21.84
N MET A 385 -8.71 -0.43 21.80
CA MET A 385 -8.48 0.83 22.52
C MET A 385 -9.09 0.84 23.92
N GLY A 386 -9.65 -0.27 24.39
CA GLY A 386 -10.30 -0.39 25.70
C GLY A 386 -11.59 0.44 25.80
N ILE A 387 -12.35 0.55 24.71
CA ILE A 387 -13.59 1.34 24.66
C ILE A 387 -14.70 0.57 25.38
N SER A 388 -15.38 1.22 26.33
CA SER A 388 -16.54 0.66 27.03
C SER A 388 -17.82 1.44 26.71
N LEU A 389 -18.92 0.72 26.49
CA LEU A 389 -20.24 1.30 26.25
C LEU A 389 -20.98 1.50 27.58
N GLN A 390 -21.46 2.72 27.83
CA GLN A 390 -22.45 3.00 28.88
C GLN A 390 -23.74 3.50 28.24
N SER A 391 -24.85 2.81 28.45
CA SER A 391 -26.18 3.23 27.98
C SER A 391 -27.09 3.61 29.16
N LYS A 392 -27.77 4.76 29.05
CA LYS A 392 -28.83 5.17 29.98
C LYS A 392 -30.17 5.19 29.24
N HIS A 393 -31.12 4.42 29.72
CA HIS A 393 -32.48 4.44 29.22
C HIS A 393 -33.26 5.56 29.94
N HIS A 394 -33.84 6.47 29.17
CA HIS A 394 -34.78 7.46 29.67
C HIS A 394 -36.18 7.05 29.23
N ALA A 395 -37.10 6.86 30.20
CA ALA A 395 -38.52 6.68 29.89
C ALA A 395 -39.04 8.00 29.27
N LYS A 396 -39.80 7.91 28.15
CA LYS A 396 -40.57 9.07 27.67
C LYS A 396 -41.57 9.45 28.75
N ALA A 397 -41.50 10.66 29.28
CA ALA A 397 -42.61 11.25 30.03
C ALA A 397 -43.81 11.35 29.08
N HIS A 398 -44.93 10.71 29.45
CA HIS A 398 -46.22 10.83 28.76
C HIS A 398 -46.84 12.19 29.04
#